data_6e7f7f7efd951bb02719f36689474d7d
#
_entry.id   6e7f7f7efd951bb02719f36689474d7d
#
_cell.length_a   1.000
_cell.length_b   1.000
_cell.length_c   1.000
_cell.angle_alpha   90.00
_cell.angle_beta   90.00
_cell.angle_gamma   90.00
#
_symmetry.space_group_name_H-M   'P 1'
#
loop_
_entity.id
_entity.type
_entity.pdbx_description
1 polymer ?
#
loop_
_entity_poly.entity_id
_entity_poly.type
_entity_poly.pdbx_seq_one_letter_code
_entity_poly.pdbx_strand_id
1 'polypeptide(L)'
;MARYIFITGGVVSSLGKGLASAALGALLQARGYKVRLRKLDPYLNLDPGTMSPYQHGEVFVTDDGAETDLDLGHYERFTGRPATKADNITTGRIYQDIISKERRGDYLGATIQVVPHVTNAIKEFVLSGNDDYDFVLVEIGGTVGDIEGLPFFEAIRQLKNELPRDHAIYIHLTLLPYIPSAGELKTKPTQH
;
A
#
# COMPACT_ATOMS: atom_id res chain seq x y z
N MET A 1 -4.29 20.13 2.26
CA MET A 1 -4.29 18.72 2.76
C MET A 1 -4.61 17.80 1.60
N ALA A 2 -3.81 16.78 1.37
CA ALA A 2 -4.01 15.82 0.29
C ALA A 2 -5.30 14.98 0.47
N ARG A 3 -5.83 14.46 -0.63
CA ARG A 3 -6.88 13.44 -0.65
C ARG A 3 -6.26 12.07 -0.88
N TYR A 4 -6.77 11.06 -0.20
CA TYR A 4 -6.21 9.71 -0.20
C TYR A 4 -7.10 8.74 -0.97
N ILE A 5 -6.48 7.94 -1.82
CA ILE A 5 -7.13 6.86 -2.56
C ILE A 5 -6.44 5.56 -2.15
N PHE A 6 -7.11 4.74 -1.36
CA PHE A 6 -6.59 3.44 -0.94
C PHE A 6 -6.98 2.38 -1.95
N ILE A 7 -5.99 1.66 -2.48
CA ILE A 7 -6.20 0.64 -3.50
C ILE A 7 -5.90 -0.72 -2.89
N THR A 8 -6.90 -1.59 -2.90
CA THR A 8 -6.85 -2.94 -2.33
C THR A 8 -7.25 -3.97 -3.39
N GLY A 9 -6.94 -5.23 -3.16
CA GLY A 9 -7.37 -6.31 -4.04
C GLY A 9 -7.86 -7.53 -3.27
N GLY A 10 -8.78 -8.26 -3.86
CA GLY A 10 -9.36 -9.47 -3.30
C GLY A 10 -9.33 -10.65 -4.26
N VAL A 11 -9.65 -11.83 -3.74
CA VAL A 11 -9.76 -13.12 -4.42
C VAL A 11 -8.42 -13.74 -4.79
N VAL A 12 -7.61 -13.07 -5.62
CA VAL A 12 -6.30 -13.59 -6.08
C VAL A 12 -5.28 -12.46 -6.20
N SER A 13 -4.01 -12.82 -6.17
CA SER A 13 -2.90 -11.91 -6.51
C SER A 13 -2.86 -11.60 -8.00
N SER A 14 -2.01 -10.67 -8.40
CA SER A 14 -1.77 -10.32 -9.82
C SER A 14 -3.01 -9.80 -10.58
N LEU A 15 -3.97 -9.22 -9.87
CA LEU A 15 -5.14 -8.54 -10.48
C LEU A 15 -4.80 -7.22 -11.17
N GLY A 16 -3.56 -6.74 -11.02
CA GLY A 16 -3.12 -5.50 -11.62
C GLY A 16 -3.36 -4.25 -10.77
N LYS A 17 -3.32 -4.37 -9.43
CA LYS A 17 -3.40 -3.20 -8.53
C LYS A 17 -2.37 -2.14 -8.88
N GLY A 18 -1.09 -2.53 -9.04
CA GLY A 18 0.00 -1.62 -9.41
C GLY A 18 -0.26 -0.87 -10.71
N LEU A 19 -0.72 -1.59 -11.74
CA LEU A 19 -1.07 -0.98 -13.02
C LEU A 19 -2.27 -0.03 -12.91
N ALA A 20 -3.30 -0.43 -12.18
CA ALA A 20 -4.47 0.42 -11.94
C ALA A 20 -4.11 1.68 -11.16
N SER A 21 -3.25 1.55 -10.13
CA SER A 21 -2.72 2.67 -9.35
C SER A 21 -1.94 3.65 -10.24
N ALA A 22 -1.01 3.12 -11.02
CA ALA A 22 -0.17 3.90 -11.93
C ALA A 22 -1.01 4.64 -12.99
N ALA A 23 -1.95 3.94 -13.62
CA ALA A 23 -2.84 4.51 -14.64
C ALA A 23 -3.74 5.63 -14.06
N LEU A 24 -4.32 5.40 -12.87
CA LEU A 24 -5.13 6.40 -12.18
C LEU A 24 -4.28 7.62 -11.81
N GLY A 25 -3.05 7.41 -11.33
CA GLY A 25 -2.10 8.48 -11.04
C GLY A 25 -1.84 9.35 -12.27
N ALA A 26 -1.52 8.74 -13.41
CA ALA A 26 -1.30 9.43 -14.67
C ALA A 26 -2.55 10.19 -15.16
N LEU A 27 -3.74 9.62 -15.02
CA LEU A 27 -5.00 10.28 -15.38
C LEU A 27 -5.29 11.51 -14.51
N LEU A 28 -4.98 11.45 -13.22
CA LEU A 28 -5.11 12.61 -12.33
C LEU A 28 -4.08 13.69 -12.68
N GLN A 29 -2.83 13.31 -12.99
CA GLN A 29 -1.82 14.26 -13.46
C GLN A 29 -2.23 14.93 -14.78
N ALA A 30 -2.80 14.19 -15.71
CA ALA A 30 -3.33 14.75 -16.98
C ALA A 30 -4.45 15.79 -16.75
N ARG A 31 -5.09 15.78 -15.57
CA ARG A 31 -6.04 16.80 -15.13
C ARG A 31 -5.41 17.95 -14.34
N GLY A 32 -4.08 17.99 -14.23
CA GLY A 32 -3.35 19.05 -13.57
C GLY A 32 -3.13 18.87 -12.07
N TYR A 33 -3.47 17.69 -11.49
CA TYR A 33 -3.25 17.43 -10.07
C TYR A 33 -1.82 16.93 -9.80
N LYS A 34 -1.28 17.32 -8.65
CA LYS A 34 -0.03 16.77 -8.12
C LYS A 34 -0.34 15.46 -7.40
N VAL A 35 0.25 14.37 -7.89
CA VAL A 35 -0.05 13.01 -7.42
C VAL A 35 1.19 12.35 -6.84
N ARG A 36 1.02 11.63 -5.74
CA ARG A 36 2.00 10.72 -5.14
C ARG A 36 1.44 9.31 -5.10
N LEU A 37 2.27 8.31 -5.40
CA LEU A 37 1.93 6.90 -5.24
C LEU A 37 2.80 6.29 -4.15
N ARG A 38 2.19 5.45 -3.31
CA ARG A 38 2.85 4.72 -2.23
C ARG A 38 2.45 3.26 -2.24
N LYS A 39 3.38 2.41 -1.86
CA LYS A 39 3.20 0.96 -1.73
C LYS A 39 3.38 0.53 -0.29
N LEU A 40 2.42 -0.22 0.23
CA LEU A 40 2.47 -0.88 1.54
C LEU A 40 2.53 -2.39 1.31
N ASP A 41 3.63 -3.02 1.71
CA ASP A 41 3.85 -4.45 1.48
C ASP A 41 3.73 -5.25 2.78
N PRO A 42 2.76 -6.17 2.90
CA PRO A 42 2.47 -6.87 4.15
C PRO A 42 3.39 -8.05 4.45
N TYR A 43 4.55 -8.17 3.81
CA TYR A 43 5.52 -9.21 4.15
C TYR A 43 6.54 -8.75 5.21
N LEU A 44 7.14 -9.74 5.91
CA LEU A 44 8.10 -9.51 7.00
C LEU A 44 9.53 -9.22 6.53
N ASN A 45 9.84 -9.33 5.26
CA ASN A 45 11.13 -8.91 4.73
C ASN A 45 11.29 -7.39 4.90
N LEU A 46 12.51 -6.95 5.20
CA LEU A 46 12.81 -5.52 5.30
C LEU A 46 12.67 -4.81 3.94
N ASP A 47 13.09 -5.51 2.90
CA ASP A 47 12.99 -5.14 1.50
C ASP A 47 12.96 -6.42 0.64
N PRO A 48 12.70 -6.34 -0.66
CA PRO A 48 12.65 -7.51 -1.53
C PRO A 48 14.02 -7.98 -2.06
N GLY A 49 15.12 -7.34 -1.68
CA GLY A 49 16.46 -7.59 -2.28
C GLY A 49 16.95 -9.03 -2.18
N THR A 50 16.53 -9.77 -1.14
CA THR A 50 16.88 -11.19 -0.95
C THR A 50 15.74 -12.14 -1.30
N MET A 51 14.62 -11.63 -1.79
CA MET A 51 13.47 -12.46 -2.15
C MET A 51 13.68 -13.15 -3.50
N SER A 52 13.08 -14.32 -3.65
CA SER A 52 13.15 -15.06 -4.92
C SER A 52 12.37 -14.31 -6.02
N PRO A 53 13.00 -13.96 -7.15
CA PRO A 53 12.31 -13.33 -8.27
C PRO A 53 11.16 -14.18 -8.84
N TYR A 54 11.22 -15.48 -8.70
CA TYR A 54 10.16 -16.40 -9.14
C TYR A 54 8.89 -16.28 -8.29
N GLN A 55 9.01 -15.83 -7.04
CA GLN A 55 7.88 -15.65 -6.13
C GLN A 55 7.35 -14.21 -6.10
N HIS A 56 8.24 -13.23 -6.16
CA HIS A 56 7.92 -11.82 -5.99
C HIS A 56 8.10 -10.95 -7.23
N GLY A 57 8.68 -11.50 -8.30
CA GLY A 57 9.09 -10.71 -9.44
C GLY A 57 10.44 -10.02 -9.22
N GLU A 58 10.78 -9.12 -10.12
CA GLU A 58 12.04 -8.38 -10.09
C GLU A 58 12.02 -7.29 -9.01
N VAL A 59 13.20 -7.02 -8.45
CA VAL A 59 13.41 -5.91 -7.52
C VAL A 59 13.59 -4.61 -8.31
N PHE A 60 12.87 -3.57 -7.92
CA PHE A 60 13.07 -2.23 -8.43
C PHE A 60 13.92 -1.42 -7.45
N VAL A 61 14.99 -0.80 -7.95
CA VAL A 61 15.88 0.05 -7.12
C VAL A 61 15.60 1.51 -7.46
N THR A 62 15.25 2.28 -6.45
CA THR A 62 15.02 3.72 -6.57
C THR A 62 16.33 4.51 -6.71
N ASP A 63 16.27 5.74 -7.22
CA ASP A 63 17.46 6.59 -7.36
C ASP A 63 18.15 6.88 -6.02
N ASP A 64 17.41 6.88 -4.92
CA ASP A 64 17.97 7.05 -3.56
C ASP A 64 18.39 5.71 -2.90
N GLY A 65 18.46 4.62 -3.69
CA GLY A 65 19.04 3.33 -3.33
C GLY A 65 18.14 2.43 -2.49
N ALA A 66 16.83 2.60 -2.53
CA ALA A 66 15.92 1.63 -1.91
C ALA A 66 15.64 0.45 -2.85
N GLU A 67 15.74 -0.76 -2.33
CA GLU A 67 15.23 -1.95 -2.98
C GLU A 67 13.73 -2.06 -2.68
N THR A 68 12.91 -2.17 -3.72
CA THR A 68 11.45 -2.11 -3.61
C THR A 68 10.76 -3.09 -4.54
N ASP A 69 9.47 -3.26 -4.37
CA ASP A 69 8.62 -4.01 -5.29
C ASP A 69 8.59 -3.37 -6.69
N LEU A 70 8.46 -4.20 -7.71
CA LEU A 70 8.41 -3.77 -9.11
C LEU A 70 7.30 -2.76 -9.40
N ASP A 71 6.24 -2.73 -8.61
CA ASP A 71 5.14 -1.78 -8.78
C ASP A 71 5.60 -0.32 -8.75
N LEU A 72 6.68 0.00 -7.99
CA LEU A 72 7.24 1.35 -7.98
C LEU A 72 7.78 1.74 -9.35
N GLY A 73 8.36 0.81 -10.09
CA GLY A 73 8.79 1.02 -11.46
C GLY A 73 7.61 1.30 -12.42
N HIS A 74 6.47 0.67 -12.19
CA HIS A 74 5.25 1.01 -12.93
C HIS A 74 4.76 2.42 -12.58
N TYR A 75 4.82 2.81 -11.30
CA TYR A 75 4.44 4.16 -10.87
C TYR A 75 5.29 5.22 -11.59
N GLU A 76 6.61 5.05 -11.60
CA GLU A 76 7.51 5.97 -12.32
C GLU A 76 7.21 6.04 -13.81
N ARG A 77 7.06 4.89 -14.45
CA ARG A 77 6.81 4.80 -15.89
C ARG A 77 5.56 5.57 -16.31
N PHE A 78 4.49 5.48 -15.53
CA PHE A 78 3.20 6.08 -15.86
C PHE A 78 3.12 7.56 -15.49
N THR A 79 3.76 7.95 -14.39
CA THR A 79 3.64 9.31 -13.84
C THR A 79 4.81 10.21 -14.19
N GLY A 80 5.94 9.65 -14.66
CA GLY A 80 7.18 10.39 -14.88
C GLY A 80 7.80 10.94 -13.61
N ARG A 81 7.33 10.52 -12.43
CA ARG A 81 7.84 10.97 -11.14
C ARG A 81 8.71 9.87 -10.52
N PRO A 82 9.99 10.14 -10.18
CA PRO A 82 10.84 9.18 -9.48
C PRO A 82 10.23 8.76 -8.14
N ALA A 83 10.22 7.46 -7.88
CA ALA A 83 9.90 6.91 -6.57
C ALA A 83 11.11 7.00 -5.64
N THR A 84 10.85 7.04 -4.35
CA THR A 84 11.87 7.16 -3.30
C THR A 84 11.64 6.17 -2.18
N LYS A 85 12.61 6.06 -1.25
CA LYS A 85 12.48 5.29 0.00
C LYS A 85 11.20 5.61 0.77
N ALA A 86 10.70 6.84 0.65
CA ALA A 86 9.49 7.30 1.31
C ALA A 86 8.20 6.83 0.62
N ASP A 87 8.30 6.17 -0.52
CA ASP A 87 7.12 5.71 -1.27
C ASP A 87 6.82 4.22 -1.08
N ASN A 88 7.68 3.49 -0.35
CA ASN A 88 7.45 2.08 0.00
C ASN A 88 7.76 1.79 1.47
N ILE A 89 6.94 0.95 2.09
CA ILE A 89 7.22 0.40 3.42
C ILE A 89 6.73 -1.06 3.50
N THR A 90 7.49 -1.89 4.19
CA THR A 90 7.14 -3.29 4.47
C THR A 90 6.74 -3.47 5.94
N THR A 91 6.00 -4.53 6.23
CA THR A 91 5.75 -4.94 7.62
C THR A 91 7.05 -5.11 8.39
N GLY A 92 8.08 -5.74 7.77
CA GLY A 92 9.36 -5.96 8.40
C GLY A 92 10.03 -4.67 8.86
N ARG A 93 10.05 -3.64 8.04
CA ARG A 93 10.60 -2.33 8.39
C ARG A 93 9.82 -1.65 9.53
N ILE A 94 8.50 -1.73 9.51
CA ILE A 94 7.65 -1.18 10.59
C ILE A 94 7.97 -1.87 11.91
N TYR A 95 7.98 -3.20 11.92
CA TYR A 95 8.27 -3.97 13.14
C TYR A 95 9.69 -3.75 13.64
N GLN A 96 10.68 -3.71 12.75
CA GLN A 96 12.06 -3.41 13.11
C GLN A 96 12.19 -2.05 13.80
N ASP A 97 11.55 -1.01 13.28
CA ASP A 97 11.58 0.33 13.87
C ASP A 97 10.92 0.34 15.25
N ILE A 98 9.73 -0.27 15.38
CA ILE A 98 9.00 -0.37 16.65
C ILE A 98 9.82 -1.13 17.71
N ILE A 99 10.37 -2.30 17.34
CA ILE A 99 11.19 -3.10 18.26
C ILE A 99 12.46 -2.35 18.64
N SER A 100 13.08 -1.66 17.69
CA SER A 100 14.27 -0.84 17.98
C SER A 100 13.95 0.31 18.95
N LYS A 101 12.82 0.97 18.81
CA LYS A 101 12.34 2.01 19.73
C LYS A 101 12.05 1.43 21.11
N GLU A 102 11.41 0.26 21.18
CA GLU A 102 11.16 -0.44 22.42
C GLU A 102 12.47 -0.74 23.18
N ARG A 103 13.45 -1.31 22.49
CA ARG A 103 14.76 -1.66 23.08
C ARG A 103 15.54 -0.44 23.55
N ARG A 104 15.36 0.72 22.97
CA ARG A 104 15.95 1.98 23.44
C ARG A 104 15.21 2.61 24.62
N GLY A 105 14.00 2.12 24.92
CA GLY A 105 13.16 2.66 26.01
C GLY A 105 12.28 3.85 25.59
N ASP A 106 12.13 4.10 24.29
CA ASP A 106 11.37 5.24 23.76
C ASP A 106 9.88 5.21 24.17
N TYR A 107 9.38 4.03 24.54
CA TYR A 107 7.99 3.84 24.99
C TYR A 107 7.81 3.87 26.52
N LEU A 108 8.85 4.19 27.28
CA LEU A 108 8.80 4.39 28.74
C LEU A 108 8.16 3.23 29.53
N GLY A 109 8.37 1.99 29.07
CA GLY A 109 7.83 0.79 29.71
C GLY A 109 6.39 0.43 29.34
N ALA A 110 5.79 1.11 28.38
CA ALA A 110 4.46 0.74 27.88
C ALA A 110 4.47 -0.64 27.19
N THR A 111 3.36 -1.35 27.28
CA THR A 111 3.15 -2.58 26.52
C THR A 111 2.92 -2.24 25.06
N ILE A 112 3.75 -2.77 24.15
CA ILE A 112 3.70 -2.50 22.73
C ILE A 112 2.83 -3.57 22.04
N GLN A 113 1.85 -3.14 21.26
CA GLN A 113 0.87 -3.99 20.60
C GLN A 113 0.68 -3.60 19.13
N VAL A 114 0.09 -4.48 18.34
CA VAL A 114 -0.21 -4.19 16.93
C VAL A 114 -1.12 -2.96 16.82
N VAL A 115 -2.18 -2.92 17.62
CA VAL A 115 -3.02 -1.75 17.81
C VAL A 115 -2.74 -1.18 19.19
N PRO A 116 -2.30 0.06 19.34
CA PRO A 116 -2.20 1.11 18.30
C PRO A 116 -0.81 1.28 17.66
N HIS A 117 0.25 0.62 18.11
CA HIS A 117 1.61 1.00 17.75
C HIS A 117 1.95 0.74 16.28
N VAL A 118 1.66 -0.46 15.78
CA VAL A 118 1.88 -0.79 14.36
C VAL A 118 0.94 0.01 13.47
N THR A 119 -0.34 0.08 13.82
CA THR A 119 -1.32 0.86 13.06
C THR A 119 -0.98 2.35 13.01
N ASN A 120 -0.48 2.92 14.11
CA ASN A 120 -0.03 4.32 14.13
C ASN A 120 1.18 4.54 13.23
N ALA A 121 2.18 3.63 13.27
CA ALA A 121 3.35 3.72 12.39
C ALA A 121 2.96 3.67 10.90
N ILE A 122 1.98 2.84 10.55
CA ILE A 122 1.43 2.79 9.18
C ILE A 122 0.74 4.11 8.83
N LYS A 123 -0.09 4.65 9.73
CA LYS A 123 -0.78 5.92 9.51
C LYS A 123 0.21 7.08 9.34
N GLU A 124 1.22 7.15 10.18
CA GLU A 124 2.29 8.15 10.09
C GLU A 124 3.00 8.08 8.75
N PHE A 125 3.35 6.87 8.30
CA PHE A 125 3.95 6.69 6.98
C PHE A 125 3.02 7.21 5.87
N VAL A 126 1.74 6.82 5.89
CA VAL A 126 0.77 7.23 4.86
C VAL A 126 0.59 8.75 4.82
N LEU A 127 0.60 9.42 5.97
CA LEU A 127 0.35 10.85 6.07
C LEU A 127 1.60 11.72 5.85
N SER A 128 2.81 11.16 6.01
CA SER A 128 4.06 11.93 6.00
C SER A 128 4.40 12.53 4.62
N GLY A 129 4.91 13.77 4.59
CA GLY A 129 5.50 14.39 3.40
C GLY A 129 4.54 14.56 2.22
N ASN A 130 3.28 14.83 2.49
CA ASN A 130 2.24 14.95 1.46
C ASN A 130 1.74 16.39 1.25
N ASP A 131 2.39 17.39 1.82
CA ASP A 131 1.91 18.78 1.84
C ASP A 131 1.79 19.39 0.43
N ASP A 132 2.65 18.97 -0.48
CA ASP A 132 2.71 19.47 -1.86
C ASP A 132 1.82 18.68 -2.84
N TYR A 133 1.06 17.69 -2.38
CA TYR A 133 0.24 16.82 -3.23
C TYR A 133 -1.25 17.06 -3.05
N ASP A 134 -1.97 16.97 -4.17
CA ASP A 134 -3.43 17.01 -4.20
C ASP A 134 -4.02 15.63 -3.88
N PHE A 135 -3.38 14.58 -4.43
CA PHE A 135 -3.78 13.18 -4.25
C PHE A 135 -2.60 12.31 -3.85
N VAL A 136 -2.85 11.41 -2.90
CA VAL A 136 -1.95 10.32 -2.52
C VAL A 136 -2.67 9.00 -2.75
N LEU A 137 -2.16 8.23 -3.71
CA LEU A 137 -2.63 6.88 -3.99
C LEU A 137 -1.80 5.91 -3.18
N VAL A 138 -2.47 5.10 -2.37
CA VAL A 138 -1.82 4.15 -1.47
C VAL A 138 -2.27 2.76 -1.83
N GLU A 139 -1.39 1.99 -2.44
CA GLU A 139 -1.65 0.60 -2.78
C GLU A 139 -1.25 -0.31 -1.62
N ILE A 140 -2.17 -1.17 -1.21
CA ILE A 140 -1.90 -2.22 -0.24
C ILE A 140 -1.60 -3.52 -0.99
N GLY A 141 -0.40 -4.06 -0.77
CA GLY A 141 0.02 -5.36 -1.28
C GLY A 141 -0.79 -6.50 -0.71
N GLY A 142 -0.68 -7.67 -1.32
CA GLY A 142 -1.41 -8.86 -0.90
C GLY A 142 -2.89 -8.82 -1.25
N THR A 143 -3.63 -9.71 -0.61
CA THR A 143 -5.07 -9.95 -0.85
C THR A 143 -5.84 -9.64 0.42
N VAL A 144 -6.99 -8.95 0.30
CA VAL A 144 -7.88 -8.71 1.44
C VAL A 144 -8.38 -10.06 1.97
N GLY A 145 -8.22 -10.27 3.27
CA GLY A 145 -8.50 -11.55 3.95
C GLY A 145 -7.23 -12.27 4.43
N ASP A 146 -6.07 -11.93 3.87
CA ASP A 146 -4.80 -12.46 4.36
C ASP A 146 -4.44 -11.84 5.72
N ILE A 147 -3.98 -12.68 6.63
CA ILE A 147 -3.70 -12.26 8.02
C ILE A 147 -2.60 -11.19 8.09
N GLU A 148 -1.63 -11.26 7.18
CA GLU A 148 -0.50 -10.33 7.10
C GLU A 148 -0.95 -8.90 6.77
N GLY A 149 -2.05 -8.76 6.04
CA GLY A 149 -2.61 -7.47 5.62
C GLY A 149 -3.43 -6.77 6.70
N LEU A 150 -3.87 -7.48 7.75
CA LEU A 150 -4.82 -6.94 8.74
C LEU A 150 -4.39 -5.62 9.38
N PRO A 151 -3.13 -5.42 9.81
CA PRO A 151 -2.71 -4.13 10.38
C PRO A 151 -2.82 -2.96 9.40
N PHE A 152 -2.58 -3.19 8.12
CA PHE A 152 -2.71 -2.17 7.07
C PHE A 152 -4.17 -1.81 6.83
N PHE A 153 -5.04 -2.81 6.73
CA PHE A 153 -6.48 -2.58 6.57
C PHE A 153 -7.08 -1.86 7.78
N GLU A 154 -6.66 -2.22 8.99
CA GLU A 154 -7.07 -1.51 10.20
C GLU A 154 -6.56 -0.06 10.20
N ALA A 155 -5.31 0.19 9.82
CA ALA A 155 -4.75 1.52 9.76
C ALA A 155 -5.51 2.42 8.76
N ILE A 156 -5.79 1.95 7.54
CA ILE A 156 -6.54 2.74 6.55
C ILE A 156 -8.00 2.94 6.95
N ARG A 157 -8.61 1.98 7.66
CA ARG A 157 -9.95 2.13 8.24
C ARG A 157 -9.96 3.27 9.27
N GLN A 158 -8.95 3.31 10.16
CA GLN A 158 -8.81 4.40 11.13
C GLN A 158 -8.59 5.74 10.43
N LEU A 159 -7.68 5.80 9.45
CA LEU A 159 -7.43 7.01 8.66
C LEU A 159 -8.70 7.57 8.03
N LYS A 160 -9.57 6.70 7.48
CA LYS A 160 -10.84 7.17 6.90
C LYS A 160 -11.72 7.89 7.92
N ASN A 161 -11.68 7.48 9.19
CA ASN A 161 -12.47 8.09 10.25
C ASN A 161 -11.80 9.35 10.84
N GLU A 162 -10.47 9.42 10.79
CA GLU A 162 -9.68 10.54 11.33
C GLU A 162 -9.54 11.70 10.32
N LEU A 163 -9.53 11.39 9.02
CA LEU A 163 -9.45 12.38 7.95
C LEU A 163 -10.78 13.15 7.80
N PRO A 164 -10.74 14.40 7.32
CA PRO A 164 -11.95 15.13 7.00
C PRO A 164 -12.84 14.34 6.04
N ARG A 165 -14.15 14.62 6.10
CA ARG A 165 -15.11 14.01 5.19
C ARG A 165 -14.67 14.22 3.74
N ASP A 166 -14.81 13.16 2.94
CA ASP A 166 -14.47 13.14 1.50
C ASP A 166 -12.96 13.27 1.17
N HIS A 167 -12.07 13.13 2.19
CA HIS A 167 -10.63 13.11 1.97
C HIS A 167 -10.04 11.71 1.79
N ALA A 168 -10.83 10.64 1.94
CA ALA A 168 -10.38 9.29 1.68
C ALA A 168 -11.47 8.45 1.01
N ILE A 169 -11.08 7.71 -0.04
CA ILE A 169 -11.91 6.72 -0.73
C ILE A 169 -11.15 5.41 -0.86
N TYR A 170 -11.90 4.33 -1.08
CA TYR A 170 -11.34 3.01 -1.36
C TYR A 170 -11.67 2.58 -2.79
N ILE A 171 -10.69 1.99 -3.47
CA ILE A 171 -10.86 1.28 -4.72
C ILE A 171 -10.46 -0.17 -4.47
N HIS A 172 -11.42 -1.08 -4.61
CA HIS A 172 -11.18 -2.51 -4.42
C HIS A 172 -11.23 -3.24 -5.75
N LEU A 173 -10.08 -3.78 -6.18
CA LEU A 173 -9.99 -4.61 -7.38
C LEU A 173 -10.32 -6.05 -7.02
N THR A 174 -11.12 -6.71 -7.86
CA THR A 174 -11.51 -8.08 -7.64
C THR A 174 -11.70 -8.83 -8.95
N LEU A 175 -11.61 -10.17 -8.88
CA LEU A 175 -11.88 -11.04 -10.00
C LEU A 175 -13.36 -11.39 -10.06
N LEU A 176 -13.98 -11.18 -11.22
CA LEU A 176 -15.33 -11.67 -11.53
C LEU A 176 -15.23 -12.83 -12.54
N PRO A 177 -15.08 -14.07 -12.10
CA PRO A 177 -14.94 -15.20 -13.01
C PRO A 177 -16.22 -15.46 -13.77
N TYR A 178 -16.11 -15.65 -15.08
CA TYR A 178 -17.19 -16.19 -15.89
C TYR A 178 -17.11 -17.71 -15.90
N ILE A 179 -18.21 -18.38 -15.58
CA ILE A 179 -18.29 -19.84 -15.56
C ILE A 179 -19.09 -20.30 -16.81
N PRO A 180 -18.41 -20.80 -17.85
CA PRO A 180 -19.06 -21.13 -19.11
C PRO A 180 -20.19 -22.15 -18.96
N SER A 181 -20.03 -23.15 -18.10
CA SER A 181 -21.05 -24.18 -17.84
C SER A 181 -22.32 -23.63 -17.20
N ALA A 182 -22.22 -22.50 -16.47
CA ALA A 182 -23.36 -21.84 -15.85
C ALA A 182 -23.87 -20.65 -16.67
N GLY A 183 -23.13 -20.20 -17.66
CA GLY A 183 -23.47 -19.07 -18.51
C GLY A 183 -23.51 -17.71 -17.79
N GLU A 184 -22.82 -17.56 -16.64
CA GLU A 184 -22.89 -16.35 -15.84
C GLU A 184 -21.57 -15.96 -15.16
N LEU A 185 -21.48 -14.68 -14.77
CA LEU A 185 -20.43 -14.17 -13.88
C LEU A 185 -20.74 -14.54 -12.43
N LYS A 186 -19.72 -14.97 -11.69
CA LYS A 186 -19.84 -15.30 -10.27
C LYS A 186 -19.28 -14.16 -9.43
N THR A 187 -20.13 -13.54 -8.62
CA THR A 187 -19.77 -12.41 -7.76
C THR A 187 -19.53 -12.80 -6.30
N LYS A 188 -19.95 -14.00 -5.88
CA LYS A 188 -19.85 -14.44 -4.48
C LYS A 188 -18.43 -14.38 -3.90
N PRO A 189 -17.34 -14.74 -4.64
CA PRO A 189 -15.97 -14.61 -4.10
C PRO A 189 -15.55 -13.18 -3.77
N THR A 190 -16.25 -12.17 -4.29
CA THR A 190 -15.95 -10.76 -4.07
C THR A 190 -16.72 -10.13 -2.91
N GLN A 191 -17.56 -10.91 -2.23
CA GLN A 191 -18.44 -10.44 -1.16
C GLN A 191 -17.86 -10.68 0.25
N HIS A 192 -16.65 -11.20 0.34
CA HIS A 192 -15.96 -11.55 1.59
C HIS A 192 -14.85 -10.57 1.91
#